data_9a786a1eae466edd22d7290411746fa7
#
_entry.id   9a786a1eae466edd22d7290411746fa7
#
_cell.length_a   1.000
_cell.length_b   1.000
_cell.length_c   1.000
_cell.angle_alpha   90.00
_cell.angle_beta   90.00
_cell.angle_gamma   90.00
#
_symmetry.space_group_name_H-M   'P 1'
#
loop_
_entity.id
_entity.type
_entity.pdbx_description
1 polymer ?
#
loop_
_entity_poly.entity_id
_entity_poly.type
_entity_poly.pdbx_seq_one_letter_code
_entity_poly.pdbx_strand_id
1 'polypeptide(L)'
;DLPAKIALQNELENQMSQEGFWDRPESAKEVVSRLSAVKSIIEPVRETEGAIRDLIELFELASEEDDEDALAAVEKDVEKLSKQCDRIEISGMLSGPDDMRDCFFSIHAGAGGTESCDWANMLLRMYTRYFEQNGYTYKEMDITPGEEAGIRSITLQVSGPFAFGKLSCDCLLYTSPSPRD
;
A
#
# COMPACT_ATOMS: atom_id res chain seq x y z
N ASP A 1 -8.88 -15.74 1.50
CA ASP A 1 -8.96 -16.76 2.53
C ASP A 1 -7.68 -16.78 3.37
N LEU A 2 -7.74 -16.25 4.61
CA LEU A 2 -6.59 -16.12 5.51
C LEU A 2 -5.98 -17.48 5.89
N PRO A 3 -6.78 -18.53 6.25
CA PRO A 3 -6.24 -19.85 6.53
C PRO A 3 -5.40 -20.45 5.40
N ALA A 4 -5.82 -20.28 4.16
CA ALA A 4 -5.06 -20.75 3.00
C ALA A 4 -3.72 -19.99 2.84
N LYS A 5 -3.68 -18.70 3.15
CA LYS A 5 -2.45 -17.91 3.12
C LYS A 5 -1.49 -18.31 4.24
N ILE A 6 -2.00 -18.61 5.43
CA ILE A 6 -1.21 -19.12 6.55
C ILE A 6 -0.61 -20.50 6.20
N ALA A 7 -1.39 -21.39 5.59
CA ALA A 7 -0.88 -22.69 5.13
C ALA A 7 0.22 -22.51 4.08
N LEU A 8 0.06 -21.61 3.14
CA LEU A 8 1.09 -21.28 2.13
C LEU A 8 2.33 -20.67 2.76
N GLN A 9 2.21 -19.79 3.76
CA GLN A 9 3.35 -19.27 4.52
C GLN A 9 4.17 -20.41 5.12
N ASN A 10 3.51 -21.32 5.81
CA ASN A 10 4.18 -22.47 6.46
C ASN A 10 4.86 -23.38 5.43
N GLU A 11 4.24 -23.60 4.27
CA GLU A 11 4.82 -24.40 3.19
C GLU A 11 6.09 -23.74 2.63
N LEU A 12 6.05 -22.42 2.36
CA LEU A 12 7.21 -21.68 1.85
C LEU A 12 8.34 -21.62 2.88
N GLU A 13 8.05 -21.45 4.16
CA GLU A 13 9.03 -21.48 5.24
C GLU A 13 9.67 -22.88 5.37
N ASN A 14 8.89 -23.93 5.23
CA ASN A 14 9.39 -25.31 5.19
C ASN A 14 10.30 -25.55 3.98
N GLN A 15 9.95 -25.03 2.80
CA GLN A 15 10.82 -25.12 1.60
C GLN A 15 12.16 -24.42 1.83
N MET A 16 12.17 -23.24 2.49
CA MET A 16 13.40 -22.52 2.81
C MET A 16 14.30 -23.24 3.82
N SER A 17 13.72 -24.12 4.65
CA SER A 17 14.43 -24.89 5.66
C SER A 17 15.07 -26.18 5.09
N GLN A 18 14.78 -26.54 3.84
CA GLN A 18 15.32 -27.74 3.23
C GLN A 18 16.81 -27.60 2.89
N GLU A 19 17.54 -28.68 3.05
CA GLU A 19 18.97 -28.74 2.70
C GLU A 19 19.17 -28.52 1.19
N GLY A 20 20.09 -27.65 0.80
CA GLY A 20 20.32 -27.30 -0.62
C GLY A 20 19.38 -26.25 -1.21
N PHE A 21 18.46 -25.67 -0.43
CA PHE A 21 17.57 -24.62 -0.92
C PHE A 21 18.34 -23.39 -1.47
N TRP A 22 19.38 -22.98 -0.76
CA TRP A 22 20.18 -21.81 -1.10
C TRP A 22 21.19 -22.04 -2.23
N ASP A 23 21.36 -23.29 -2.69
CA ASP A 23 22.26 -23.64 -3.81
C ASP A 23 21.70 -23.19 -5.17
N ARG A 24 20.41 -22.80 -5.22
CA ARG A 24 19.73 -22.33 -6.42
C ARG A 24 19.21 -20.89 -6.25
N PRO A 25 20.06 -19.88 -6.51
CA PRO A 25 19.73 -18.47 -6.18
C PRO A 25 18.46 -17.95 -6.82
N GLU A 26 18.15 -18.36 -8.05
CA GLU A 26 16.96 -17.87 -8.77
C GLU A 26 15.66 -18.42 -8.17
N SER A 27 15.60 -19.73 -7.91
CA SER A 27 14.43 -20.33 -7.27
C SER A 27 14.28 -19.89 -5.80
N ALA A 28 15.38 -19.69 -5.10
CA ALA A 28 15.37 -19.15 -3.74
C ALA A 28 14.80 -17.73 -3.71
N LYS A 29 15.19 -16.87 -4.66
CA LYS A 29 14.66 -15.50 -4.78
C LYS A 29 13.16 -15.50 -5.04
N GLU A 30 12.65 -16.39 -5.87
CA GLU A 30 11.23 -16.52 -6.14
C GLU A 30 10.44 -16.91 -4.88
N VAL A 31 10.91 -17.93 -4.15
CA VAL A 31 10.26 -18.39 -2.91
C VAL A 31 10.28 -17.28 -1.83
N VAL A 32 11.42 -16.60 -1.65
CA VAL A 32 11.54 -15.47 -0.71
C VAL A 32 10.59 -14.34 -1.09
N SER A 33 10.48 -14.00 -2.36
CA SER A 33 9.55 -12.96 -2.84
C SER A 33 8.10 -13.35 -2.56
N ARG A 34 7.71 -14.61 -2.84
CA ARG A 34 6.37 -15.12 -2.53
C ARG A 34 6.09 -15.14 -1.03
N LEU A 35 7.05 -15.53 -0.21
CA LEU A 35 6.92 -15.52 1.25
C LEU A 35 6.72 -14.10 1.77
N SER A 36 7.54 -13.15 1.30
CA SER A 36 7.41 -11.73 1.66
C SER A 36 6.03 -11.18 1.31
N ALA A 37 5.52 -11.51 0.12
CA ALA A 37 4.19 -11.13 -0.33
C ALA A 37 3.07 -11.71 0.55
N VAL A 38 3.18 -12.98 0.94
CA VAL A 38 2.21 -13.62 1.84
C VAL A 38 2.27 -13.02 3.24
N LYS A 39 3.48 -12.78 3.77
CA LYS A 39 3.69 -12.14 5.08
C LYS A 39 3.11 -10.73 5.13
N SER A 40 3.29 -9.93 4.09
CA SER A 40 2.74 -8.56 4.03
C SER A 40 1.20 -8.50 4.13
N ILE A 41 0.51 -9.63 3.91
CA ILE A 41 -0.93 -9.75 4.10
C ILE A 41 -1.27 -10.26 5.51
N ILE A 42 -0.52 -11.26 5.99
CA ILE A 42 -0.84 -11.95 7.25
C ILE A 42 -0.42 -11.11 8.46
N GLU A 43 0.78 -10.50 8.42
CA GLU A 43 1.34 -9.76 9.55
C GLU A 43 0.44 -8.60 10.01
N PRO A 44 -0.05 -7.71 9.12
CA PRO A 44 -0.97 -6.65 9.54
C PRO A 44 -2.26 -7.16 10.18
N VAL A 45 -2.79 -8.31 9.71
CA VAL A 45 -3.99 -8.91 10.30
C VAL A 45 -3.70 -9.39 11.71
N ARG A 46 -2.58 -10.12 11.92
CA ARG A 46 -2.19 -10.63 13.25
C ARG A 46 -1.90 -9.50 14.23
N GLU A 47 -1.20 -8.47 13.78
CA GLU A 47 -0.92 -7.29 14.62
C GLU A 47 -2.20 -6.59 15.03
N THR A 48 -3.14 -6.44 14.10
CA THR A 48 -4.44 -5.82 14.39
C THR A 48 -5.28 -6.69 15.34
N GLU A 49 -5.31 -8.01 15.14
CA GLU A 49 -5.97 -8.94 16.07
C GLU A 49 -5.38 -8.86 17.49
N GLY A 50 -4.05 -8.78 17.59
CA GLY A 50 -3.35 -8.59 18.87
C GLY A 50 -3.74 -7.26 19.53
N ALA A 51 -3.65 -6.17 18.79
CA ALA A 51 -3.99 -4.82 19.28
C ALA A 51 -5.46 -4.71 19.71
N ILE A 52 -6.40 -5.36 19.00
CA ILE A 52 -7.81 -5.42 19.40
C ILE A 52 -7.96 -6.13 20.73
N ARG A 53 -7.26 -7.25 20.93
CA ARG A 53 -7.33 -8.01 22.18
C ARG A 53 -6.80 -7.18 23.37
N ASP A 54 -5.64 -6.57 23.18
CA ASP A 54 -5.03 -5.71 24.21
C ASP A 54 -5.95 -4.52 24.55
N LEU A 55 -6.62 -3.97 23.55
CA LEU A 55 -7.55 -2.85 23.73
C LEU A 55 -8.83 -3.26 24.46
N ILE A 56 -9.33 -4.49 24.25
CA ILE A 56 -10.47 -5.03 25.00
C ILE A 56 -10.10 -5.16 26.48
N GLU A 57 -8.92 -5.74 26.79
CA GLU A 57 -8.42 -5.86 28.17
C GLU A 57 -8.26 -4.48 28.84
N LEU A 58 -7.72 -3.51 28.11
CA LEU A 58 -7.56 -2.14 28.63
C LEU A 58 -8.93 -1.47 28.89
N PHE A 59 -9.89 -1.67 27.99
CA PHE A 59 -11.26 -1.15 28.15
C PHE A 59 -11.96 -1.76 29.39
N GLU A 60 -11.82 -3.07 29.62
CA GLU A 60 -12.38 -3.75 30.77
C GLU A 60 -11.80 -3.18 32.09
N LEU A 61 -10.46 -3.03 32.16
CA LEU A 61 -9.79 -2.45 33.33
C LEU A 61 -10.20 -1.00 33.59
N ALA A 62 -10.21 -0.17 32.55
CA ALA A 62 -10.60 1.25 32.67
C ALA A 62 -12.07 1.40 33.10
N SER A 63 -12.94 0.48 32.66
CA SER A 63 -14.36 0.47 33.02
C SER A 63 -14.57 0.02 34.47
N GLU A 64 -13.77 -0.92 34.98
CA GLU A 64 -13.84 -1.37 36.40
C GLU A 64 -13.35 -0.29 37.38
N GLU A 65 -12.38 0.54 36.95
CA GLU A 65 -11.80 1.60 37.76
C GLU A 65 -12.50 2.95 37.59
N ASP A 66 -13.52 3.07 36.74
CA ASP A 66 -14.18 4.32 36.33
C ASP A 66 -13.18 5.42 35.88
N ASP A 67 -12.10 5.00 35.18
CA ASP A 67 -11.06 5.89 34.69
C ASP A 67 -11.47 6.51 33.34
N GLU A 68 -12.03 7.74 33.40
CA GLU A 68 -12.48 8.48 32.21
C GLU A 68 -11.34 8.84 31.27
N ASP A 69 -10.12 9.09 31.76
CA ASP A 69 -8.96 9.41 30.91
C ASP A 69 -8.48 8.20 30.15
N ALA A 70 -8.45 7.02 30.79
CA ALA A 70 -8.14 5.76 30.14
C ALA A 70 -9.20 5.39 29.10
N LEU A 71 -10.49 5.56 29.39
CA LEU A 71 -11.58 5.34 28.42
C LEU A 71 -11.48 6.24 27.20
N ALA A 72 -11.12 7.53 27.38
CA ALA A 72 -10.91 8.46 26.27
C ALA A 72 -9.68 8.08 25.41
N ALA A 73 -8.64 7.48 26.00
CA ALA A 73 -7.50 6.95 25.27
C ALA A 73 -7.88 5.72 24.43
N VAL A 74 -8.66 4.80 25.01
CA VAL A 74 -9.21 3.63 24.32
C VAL A 74 -10.02 4.05 23.08
N GLU A 75 -10.89 5.06 23.21
CA GLU A 75 -11.70 5.56 22.07
C GLU A 75 -10.83 6.01 20.89
N LYS A 76 -9.74 6.75 21.17
CA LYS A 76 -8.80 7.18 20.14
C LYS A 76 -8.06 6.01 19.48
N ASP A 77 -7.75 4.98 20.25
CA ASP A 77 -7.06 3.80 19.72
C ASP A 77 -8.02 2.91 18.92
N VAL A 78 -9.31 2.83 19.27
CA VAL A 78 -10.36 2.23 18.43
C VAL A 78 -10.44 2.91 17.06
N GLU A 79 -10.42 4.26 17.01
CA GLU A 79 -10.44 4.99 15.73
C GLU A 79 -9.22 4.68 14.85
N LYS A 80 -8.03 4.52 15.46
CA LYS A 80 -6.82 4.14 14.73
C LYS A 80 -6.91 2.72 14.19
N LEU A 81 -7.36 1.78 15.03
CA LEU A 81 -7.54 0.38 14.62
C LEU A 81 -8.60 0.24 13.53
N SER A 82 -9.70 1.00 13.59
CA SER A 82 -10.71 1.03 12.53
C SER A 82 -10.09 1.40 11.18
N LYS A 83 -9.27 2.46 11.13
CA LYS A 83 -8.56 2.86 9.91
C LYS A 83 -7.55 1.81 9.43
N GLN A 84 -6.96 1.06 10.36
CA GLN A 84 -6.05 -0.04 10.02
C GLN A 84 -6.82 -1.22 9.43
N CYS A 85 -7.99 -1.56 9.97
CA CYS A 85 -8.88 -2.57 9.40
C CYS A 85 -9.30 -2.23 7.97
N ASP A 86 -9.69 -0.96 7.71
CA ASP A 86 -10.06 -0.51 6.36
C ASP A 86 -8.90 -0.70 5.37
N ARG A 87 -7.66 -0.42 5.79
CA ARG A 87 -6.47 -0.64 4.94
C ARG A 87 -6.20 -2.12 4.67
N ILE A 88 -6.42 -2.98 5.66
CA ILE A 88 -6.29 -4.44 5.51
C ILE A 88 -7.36 -4.96 4.56
N GLU A 89 -8.60 -4.50 4.68
CA GLU A 89 -9.70 -4.87 3.80
C GLU A 89 -9.39 -4.52 2.34
N ILE A 90 -8.96 -3.29 2.06
CA ILE A 90 -8.53 -2.86 0.72
C ILE A 90 -7.40 -3.76 0.21
N SER A 91 -6.38 -4.03 1.03
CA SER A 91 -5.28 -4.92 0.64
C SER A 91 -5.73 -6.36 0.39
N GLY A 92 -6.76 -6.82 1.11
CA GLY A 92 -7.38 -8.13 0.91
C GLY A 92 -8.15 -8.27 -0.40
N MET A 93 -8.65 -7.18 -0.95
CA MET A 93 -9.34 -7.13 -2.26
C MET A 93 -8.35 -7.21 -3.43
N LEU A 94 -7.09 -6.81 -3.22
CA LEU A 94 -6.03 -6.89 -4.22
C LEU A 94 -5.52 -8.34 -4.32
N SER A 95 -6.07 -9.10 -5.26
CA SER A 95 -5.78 -10.53 -5.45
C SER A 95 -5.34 -10.88 -6.87
N GLY A 96 -5.15 -9.88 -7.72
CA GLY A 96 -4.64 -10.04 -9.07
C GLY A 96 -3.18 -10.51 -9.10
N PRO A 97 -2.76 -11.21 -10.16
CA PRO A 97 -1.41 -11.76 -10.27
C PRO A 97 -0.31 -10.68 -10.30
N ASP A 98 -0.67 -9.47 -10.70
CA ASP A 98 0.25 -8.35 -10.86
C ASP A 98 0.13 -7.33 -9.70
N ASP A 99 -0.89 -7.42 -8.83
CA ASP A 99 -1.15 -6.44 -7.78
C ASP A 99 0.04 -6.21 -6.84
N MET A 100 0.85 -7.26 -6.60
CA MET A 100 2.03 -7.20 -5.73
C MET A 100 3.28 -6.61 -6.40
N ARG A 101 3.21 -6.32 -7.71
CA ARG A 101 4.37 -5.84 -8.47
C ARG A 101 4.63 -4.35 -8.25
N ASP A 102 5.88 -4.00 -8.49
CA ASP A 102 6.27 -2.61 -8.73
C ASP A 102 5.60 -2.10 -10.01
N CYS A 103 5.42 -0.80 -10.12
CA CYS A 103 4.81 -0.20 -11.30
C CYS A 103 5.57 1.01 -11.83
N PHE A 104 5.31 1.31 -13.10
CA PHE A 104 5.62 2.62 -13.67
C PHE A 104 4.38 3.48 -13.57
N PHE A 105 4.53 4.62 -12.91
CA PHE A 105 3.48 5.60 -12.71
C PHE A 105 3.78 6.85 -13.52
N SER A 106 2.90 7.22 -14.44
CA SER A 106 3.10 8.34 -15.33
C SER A 106 1.99 9.37 -15.21
N ILE A 107 2.36 10.64 -15.20
CA ILE A 107 1.44 11.78 -15.24
C ILE A 107 1.73 12.54 -16.53
N HIS A 108 0.70 12.82 -17.30
CA HIS A 108 0.77 13.61 -18.53
C HIS A 108 -0.20 14.79 -18.44
N ALA A 109 0.31 16.00 -18.72
CA ALA A 109 -0.54 17.17 -18.85
C ALA A 109 -1.42 17.03 -20.11
N GLY A 110 -2.69 17.39 -20.00
CA GLY A 110 -3.63 17.41 -21.12
C GLY A 110 -3.42 18.62 -22.05
N ALA A 111 -4.42 18.89 -22.90
CA ALA A 111 -4.37 19.96 -23.92
C ALA A 111 -4.56 21.39 -23.37
N GLY A 112 -4.59 21.58 -22.06
CA GLY A 112 -4.91 22.85 -21.39
C GLY A 112 -3.77 23.88 -21.28
N GLY A 113 -2.65 23.70 -21.98
CA GLY A 113 -1.51 24.63 -21.92
C GLY A 113 -0.85 24.69 -20.54
N THR A 114 -0.42 25.87 -20.09
CA THR A 114 0.30 26.10 -18.83
C THR A 114 -0.50 25.61 -17.61
N GLU A 115 -1.82 25.84 -17.58
CA GLU A 115 -2.67 25.38 -16.46
C GLU A 115 -2.70 23.87 -16.29
N SER A 116 -2.68 23.13 -17.41
CA SER A 116 -2.61 21.65 -17.35
C SER A 116 -1.25 21.16 -16.85
N CYS A 117 -0.17 21.86 -17.16
CA CYS A 117 1.17 21.56 -16.65
C CYS A 117 1.28 21.85 -15.15
N ASP A 118 0.67 22.92 -14.67
CA ASP A 118 0.59 23.21 -13.23
C ASP A 118 -0.26 22.19 -12.48
N TRP A 119 -1.40 21.79 -13.05
CA TRP A 119 -2.22 20.72 -12.50
C TRP A 119 -1.47 19.40 -12.39
N ALA A 120 -0.73 19.01 -13.43
CA ALA A 120 0.11 17.81 -13.41
C ALA A 120 1.18 17.88 -12.31
N ASN A 121 1.77 19.06 -12.08
CA ASN A 121 2.72 19.28 -10.98
C ASN A 121 2.05 19.18 -9.59
N MET A 122 0.82 19.65 -9.46
CA MET A 122 0.04 19.47 -8.22
C MET A 122 -0.25 17.99 -7.95
N LEU A 123 -0.65 17.22 -8.97
CA LEU A 123 -0.86 15.77 -8.87
C LEU A 123 0.45 15.06 -8.49
N LEU A 124 1.57 15.42 -9.10
CA LEU A 124 2.87 14.86 -8.73
C LEU A 124 3.15 15.04 -7.23
N ARG A 125 2.95 16.26 -6.71
CA ARG A 125 3.14 16.55 -5.29
C ARG A 125 2.19 15.76 -4.38
N MET A 126 0.95 15.55 -4.82
CA MET A 126 -0.03 14.73 -4.10
C MET A 126 0.43 13.27 -4.03
N TYR A 127 0.81 12.68 -5.17
CA TYR A 127 1.23 11.29 -5.23
C TYR A 127 2.56 11.04 -4.54
N THR A 128 3.53 11.93 -4.61
CA THR A 128 4.80 11.78 -3.89
C THR A 128 4.57 11.76 -2.38
N ARG A 129 3.69 12.61 -1.85
CA ARG A 129 3.29 12.54 -0.43
C ARG A 129 2.56 11.24 -0.09
N TYR A 130 1.70 10.77 -0.98
CA TYR A 130 1.03 9.49 -0.80
C TYR A 130 2.04 8.34 -0.76
N PHE A 131 3.05 8.34 -1.62
CA PHE A 131 4.12 7.34 -1.62
C PHE A 131 4.88 7.34 -0.30
N GLU A 132 5.30 8.51 0.18
CA GLU A 132 6.00 8.66 1.46
C GLU A 132 5.16 8.16 2.65
N GLN A 133 3.88 8.50 2.70
CA GLN A 133 2.97 8.10 3.77
C GLN A 133 2.67 6.59 3.79
N ASN A 134 2.73 5.93 2.64
CA ASN A 134 2.49 4.49 2.51
C ASN A 134 3.79 3.67 2.45
N GLY A 135 4.95 4.27 2.66
CA GLY A 135 6.24 3.59 2.69
C GLY A 135 6.70 3.09 1.32
N TYR A 136 6.20 3.67 0.22
CA TYR A 136 6.69 3.38 -1.11
C TYR A 136 7.98 4.12 -1.39
N THR A 137 8.89 3.46 -2.09
CA THR A 137 10.06 4.11 -2.69
C THR A 137 9.74 4.44 -4.14
N TYR A 138 10.17 5.62 -4.59
CA TYR A 138 9.99 6.00 -5.98
C TYR A 138 11.28 6.57 -6.56
N LYS A 139 11.46 6.36 -7.87
CA LYS A 139 12.58 6.86 -8.63
C LYS A 139 12.06 7.54 -9.90
N GLU A 140 12.51 8.76 -10.13
CA GLU A 140 12.26 9.46 -11.37
C GLU A 140 13.01 8.79 -12.53
N MET A 141 12.27 8.44 -13.56
CA MET A 141 12.79 7.78 -14.76
C MET A 141 12.90 8.75 -15.91
N ASP A 142 11.89 9.60 -16.08
CA ASP A 142 11.83 10.61 -17.13
C ASP A 142 10.96 11.78 -16.66
N ILE A 143 11.37 13.00 -17.02
CA ILE A 143 10.61 14.22 -16.77
C ILE A 143 10.72 15.17 -17.95
N THR A 144 9.59 15.70 -18.40
CA THR A 144 9.52 16.76 -19.39
C THR A 144 8.89 17.99 -18.73
N PRO A 145 9.62 19.08 -18.55
CA PRO A 145 9.07 20.31 -17.98
C PRO A 145 8.05 20.94 -18.94
N GLY A 146 7.11 21.72 -18.37
CA GLY A 146 6.24 22.59 -19.15
C GLY A 146 7.03 23.73 -19.82
N GLU A 147 6.48 24.34 -20.86
CA GLU A 147 7.14 25.39 -21.61
C GLU A 147 7.36 26.67 -20.78
N GLU A 148 6.39 27.03 -19.93
CA GLU A 148 6.43 28.22 -19.08
C GLU A 148 6.51 27.87 -17.59
N ALA A 149 5.72 26.86 -17.16
CA ALA A 149 5.65 26.41 -15.77
C ALA A 149 5.14 24.96 -15.68
N GLY A 150 5.30 24.33 -14.52
CA GLY A 150 4.80 23.00 -14.22
C GLY A 150 5.53 21.87 -14.96
N ILE A 151 4.89 20.73 -15.11
CA ILE A 151 5.41 19.55 -15.81
C ILE A 151 4.49 19.14 -16.94
N ARG A 152 5.05 18.82 -18.11
CA ARG A 152 4.32 18.26 -19.24
C ARG A 152 4.10 16.77 -19.09
N SER A 153 5.11 16.06 -18.64
CA SER A 153 5.03 14.65 -18.32
C SER A 153 6.08 14.24 -17.31
N ILE A 154 5.78 13.21 -16.53
CA ILE A 154 6.74 12.55 -15.65
C ILE A 154 6.41 11.07 -15.59
N THR A 155 7.46 10.26 -15.51
CA THR A 155 7.36 8.82 -15.26
C THR A 155 8.20 8.47 -14.04
N LEU A 156 7.57 7.84 -13.06
CA LEU A 156 8.17 7.34 -11.84
C LEU A 156 8.13 5.81 -11.84
N GLN A 157 9.22 5.18 -11.43
CA GLN A 157 9.21 3.79 -10.99
C GLN A 157 8.85 3.78 -9.51
N VAL A 158 7.76 3.11 -9.15
CA VAL A 158 7.27 3.02 -7.77
C VAL A 158 7.39 1.59 -7.29
N SER A 159 8.05 1.40 -6.15
CA SER A 159 8.30 0.08 -5.55
C SER A 159 7.76 0.03 -4.14
N GLY A 160 7.09 -1.07 -3.80
CA GLY A 160 6.54 -1.32 -2.48
C GLY A 160 5.36 -2.29 -2.51
N PRO A 161 4.85 -2.69 -1.34
CA PRO A 161 3.82 -3.72 -1.26
C PRO A 161 2.52 -3.25 -1.92
N PHE A 162 2.05 -4.03 -2.90
CA PHE A 162 0.86 -3.75 -3.70
C PHE A 162 0.89 -2.41 -4.45
N ALA A 163 2.07 -1.96 -4.89
CA ALA A 163 2.21 -0.69 -5.59
C ALA A 163 1.35 -0.64 -6.85
N PHE A 164 1.45 -1.68 -7.71
CA PHE A 164 0.62 -1.77 -8.92
C PHE A 164 -0.87 -1.86 -8.59
N GLY A 165 -1.27 -2.77 -7.70
CA GLY A 165 -2.67 -2.99 -7.37
C GLY A 165 -3.38 -1.74 -6.85
N LYS A 166 -2.75 -1.01 -5.94
CA LYS A 166 -3.32 0.22 -5.39
C LYS A 166 -3.35 1.36 -6.39
N LEU A 167 -2.27 1.55 -7.15
CA LEU A 167 -2.15 2.67 -8.10
C LEU A 167 -2.93 2.43 -9.40
N SER A 168 -3.17 1.18 -9.79
CA SER A 168 -3.97 0.87 -10.98
C SER A 168 -5.43 1.29 -10.85
N CYS A 169 -5.95 1.38 -9.61
CA CYS A 169 -7.30 1.88 -9.35
C CYS A 169 -7.45 3.37 -9.65
N ASP A 170 -6.35 4.15 -9.58
CA ASP A 170 -6.36 5.59 -9.81
C ASP A 170 -6.29 5.97 -11.30
N CYS A 171 -6.08 5.00 -12.20
CA CYS A 171 -6.07 5.22 -13.65
C CYS A 171 -7.37 5.79 -14.24
N LEU A 172 -8.44 5.85 -13.46
CA LEU A 172 -9.74 6.38 -13.89
C LEU A 172 -9.80 7.91 -14.02
N LEU A 173 -8.79 8.64 -13.56
CA LEU A 173 -8.70 10.09 -13.76
C LEU A 173 -8.40 10.49 -15.22
N TYR A 174 -8.02 9.52 -16.08
CA TYR A 174 -7.62 9.79 -17.47
C TYR A 174 -8.77 9.74 -18.47
N THR A 175 -9.96 9.26 -18.12
CA THR A 175 -11.05 8.99 -19.08
C THR A 175 -12.34 9.77 -18.83
N SER A 176 -12.28 10.87 -18.10
CA SER A 176 -13.43 11.78 -18.07
C SER A 176 -13.46 12.58 -19.38
N PRO A 177 -14.42 12.35 -20.29
CA PRO A 177 -14.59 13.23 -21.44
C PRO A 177 -14.83 14.64 -20.91
N SER A 178 -14.15 15.61 -21.51
CA SER A 178 -14.35 17.01 -21.20
C SER A 178 -15.82 17.36 -21.37
N PRO A 179 -16.51 18.01 -20.40
CA PRO A 179 -17.90 18.43 -20.60
C PRO A 179 -18.05 19.61 -21.58
N ARG A 180 -17.08 19.85 -22.44
CA ARG A 180 -17.02 20.97 -23.38
C ARG A 180 -16.97 20.56 -24.85
N ASP A 181 -17.40 19.36 -25.19
CA ASP A 181 -17.66 18.95 -26.59
C ASP A 181 -19.15 18.87 -26.83
#